data_5d9b4a3ca751aa2a80d3d0bbc7b40013
#
_entry.id   5d9b4a3ca751aa2a80d3d0bbc7b40013
#
_cell.length_a   1.000
_cell.length_b   1.000
_cell.length_c   1.000
_cell.angle_alpha   90.00
_cell.angle_beta   90.00
_cell.angle_gamma   90.00
#
_symmetry.space_group_name_H-M   'P 1'
#
loop_
_entity.id
_entity.type
_entity.pdbx_description
1 polymer ?
#
loop_
_entity_poly.entity_id
_entity_poly.type
_entity_poly.pdbx_seq_one_letter_code
_entity_poly.pdbx_strand_id
1 'polypeptide(L)'
;MYKRQVLFFSLNGFSQDFQGKAYYMSKTTVNMDWMKNMPPDRAKRIKSTMKNALEKNYILDFNSNSSYFEEEEVLEAGGGQGRGFNWMQFMTGPEGGTLHKDLQSNIYTNKKELFGKVFLIKDSITPTKWVMTGETKQIGIYNAYKATITKEVEEQAFSFGRRRAEPAAGSDEENTNPRLPKTRTVETIAWFTPDIPVSSGPSMYGGLPGLILEISDDKTSILCIKVVFNPKDKIKIKAPSKGKVVTKSEFEKIAEDKAKEMQEMYQGRRGGRRNNARVIR
;
A
#
# COMPACT_ATOMS: atom_id res chain seq x y z
N MET A 1 -50.13 45.68 24.36
CA MET A 1 -49.70 44.25 24.42
C MET A 1 -49.27 43.84 23.03
N TYR A 2 -47.97 43.79 22.76
CA TYR A 2 -47.42 43.35 21.47
C TYR A 2 -47.08 41.85 21.57
N LYS A 3 -47.80 41.02 20.80
CA LYS A 3 -47.46 39.58 20.67
C LYS A 3 -46.27 39.47 19.76
N ARG A 4 -45.09 39.09 20.31
CA ARG A 4 -43.91 38.71 19.55
C ARG A 4 -44.17 37.35 18.94
N GLN A 5 -44.45 37.29 17.65
CA GLN A 5 -44.43 36.04 16.89
C GLN A 5 -42.98 35.68 16.58
N VAL A 6 -42.48 34.57 17.17
CA VAL A 6 -41.19 33.97 16.82
C VAL A 6 -41.46 33.05 15.64
N LEU A 7 -41.01 33.45 14.45
CA LEU A 7 -41.04 32.60 13.26
C LEU A 7 -39.90 31.59 13.35
N PHE A 8 -40.24 30.35 13.66
CA PHE A 8 -39.30 29.24 13.51
C PHE A 8 -39.17 28.89 12.02
N PHE A 9 -38.12 29.37 11.38
CA PHE A 9 -37.68 28.84 10.09
C PHE A 9 -37.04 27.47 10.36
N SER A 10 -37.77 26.38 10.13
CA SER A 10 -37.22 25.04 9.98
C SER A 10 -36.41 25.00 8.68
N LEU A 11 -35.12 25.25 8.76
CA LEU A 11 -34.17 24.94 7.72
C LEU A 11 -34.17 23.39 7.56
N ASN A 12 -35.01 22.92 6.62
CA ASN A 12 -34.81 21.59 6.06
C ASN A 12 -33.50 21.62 5.27
N GLY A 13 -32.37 21.44 5.99
CA GLY A 13 -31.09 21.17 5.39
C GLY A 13 -31.23 19.83 4.67
N PHE A 14 -31.41 19.85 3.36
CA PHE A 14 -31.09 18.69 2.55
C PHE A 14 -29.62 18.42 2.81
N SER A 15 -29.34 17.48 3.72
CA SER A 15 -28.04 16.84 3.83
C SER A 15 -27.85 16.10 2.51
N GLN A 16 -27.31 16.79 1.50
CA GLN A 16 -26.82 16.10 0.32
C GLN A 16 -25.79 15.14 0.83
N ASP A 17 -26.01 13.84 0.58
CA ASP A 17 -25.05 12.81 0.93
C ASP A 17 -23.69 13.22 0.37
N PHE A 18 -22.82 13.73 1.25
CA PHE A 18 -21.48 14.15 0.87
C PHE A 18 -20.70 12.92 0.42
N GLN A 19 -20.41 12.84 -0.84
CA GLN A 19 -19.66 11.74 -1.44
C GLN A 19 -18.72 12.24 -2.52
N GLY A 20 -17.64 11.54 -2.73
CA GLY A 20 -16.65 11.93 -3.72
C GLY A 20 -15.77 10.77 -4.17
N LYS A 21 -15.01 11.08 -5.21
CA LYS A 21 -14.03 10.18 -5.81
C LYS A 21 -12.70 10.92 -5.92
N ALA A 22 -11.67 10.41 -5.29
CA ALA A 22 -10.30 10.92 -5.40
C ALA A 22 -9.42 9.94 -6.18
N TYR A 23 -8.65 10.48 -7.10
CA TYR A 23 -7.71 9.73 -7.93
C TYR A 23 -6.31 9.97 -7.43
N TYR A 24 -5.57 8.89 -7.19
CA TYR A 24 -4.20 8.95 -6.68
C TYR A 24 -3.24 8.31 -7.66
N MET A 25 -2.06 8.89 -7.74
CA MET A 25 -0.90 8.30 -8.41
C MET A 25 0.14 7.94 -7.35
N SER A 26 0.55 6.69 -7.35
CA SER A 26 1.61 6.17 -6.49
C SER A 26 2.89 5.99 -7.28
N LYS A 27 4.01 6.36 -6.67
CA LYS A 27 5.34 6.14 -7.22
C LYS A 27 6.25 5.58 -6.13
N THR A 28 6.81 4.39 -6.38
CA THR A 28 7.77 3.75 -5.49
C THR A 28 9.17 3.85 -6.07
N THR A 29 10.12 4.28 -5.26
CA THR A 29 11.54 4.35 -5.62
C THR A 29 12.25 3.10 -5.09
N VAL A 30 12.96 2.41 -5.97
CA VAL A 30 13.80 1.26 -5.60
C VAL A 30 15.24 1.53 -6.00
N ASN A 31 16.18 1.03 -5.19
CA ASN A 31 17.60 1.09 -5.56
C ASN A 31 17.85 0.15 -6.75
N MET A 32 18.33 0.71 -7.84
CA MET A 32 18.63 -0.02 -9.09
C MET A 32 20.13 -0.15 -9.36
N ASP A 33 21.01 0.03 -8.36
CA ASP A 33 22.46 -0.04 -8.52
C ASP A 33 22.94 -1.37 -9.10
N TRP A 34 22.21 -2.45 -8.84
CA TRP A 34 22.49 -3.77 -9.40
C TRP A 34 22.39 -3.85 -10.95
N MET A 35 21.73 -2.88 -11.58
CA MET A 35 21.63 -2.79 -13.04
C MET A 35 22.83 -2.10 -13.70
N LYS A 36 23.68 -1.42 -12.94
CA LYS A 36 24.84 -0.68 -13.48
C LYS A 36 25.80 -1.56 -14.29
N ASN A 37 25.87 -2.85 -13.96
CA ASN A 37 26.75 -3.81 -14.63
C ASN A 37 26.03 -4.66 -15.69
N MET A 38 24.81 -4.27 -16.12
CA MET A 38 24.06 -4.98 -17.14
C MET A 38 24.24 -4.37 -18.52
N PRO A 39 24.10 -5.18 -19.60
CA PRO A 39 24.00 -4.67 -20.97
C PRO A 39 22.87 -3.62 -21.08
N PRO A 40 23.08 -2.50 -21.79
CA PRO A 40 22.14 -1.38 -21.85
C PRO A 40 20.73 -1.78 -22.28
N ASP A 41 20.60 -2.66 -23.28
CA ASP A 41 19.30 -3.12 -23.79
C ASP A 41 18.52 -3.93 -22.75
N ARG A 42 19.22 -4.77 -21.98
CA ARG A 42 18.60 -5.55 -20.91
C ARG A 42 18.16 -4.65 -19.76
N ALA A 43 19.00 -3.68 -19.39
CA ALA A 43 18.68 -2.70 -18.35
C ALA A 43 17.45 -1.86 -18.76
N LYS A 44 17.37 -1.42 -20.03
CA LYS A 44 16.23 -0.67 -20.56
C LYS A 44 14.93 -1.47 -20.49
N ARG A 45 14.94 -2.74 -20.90
CA ARG A 45 13.76 -3.63 -20.82
C ARG A 45 13.30 -3.86 -19.38
N ILE A 46 14.23 -4.13 -18.48
CA ILE A 46 13.89 -4.30 -17.05
C ILE A 46 13.31 -3.01 -16.48
N LYS A 47 13.93 -1.86 -16.77
CA LYS A 47 13.44 -0.57 -16.30
C LYS A 47 12.03 -0.24 -16.80
N SER A 48 11.70 -0.54 -18.07
CA SER A 48 10.35 -0.32 -18.59
C SER A 48 9.32 -1.24 -17.93
N THR A 49 9.66 -2.52 -17.71
CA THR A 49 8.78 -3.47 -17.01
C THR A 49 8.57 -3.08 -15.53
N MET A 50 9.64 -2.60 -14.88
CA MET A 50 9.55 -2.15 -13.48
C MET A 50 8.76 -0.85 -13.34
N LYS A 51 8.76 0.03 -14.35
CA LYS A 51 8.00 1.28 -14.28
C LYS A 51 6.52 1.02 -13.99
N ASN A 52 5.89 0.12 -14.71
CA ASN A 52 4.48 -0.23 -14.51
C ASN A 52 4.20 -0.85 -13.12
N ALA A 53 5.20 -1.51 -12.52
CA ALA A 53 5.09 -2.05 -11.18
C ALA A 53 5.30 -1.02 -10.08
N LEU A 54 6.06 0.04 -10.36
CA LEU A 54 6.46 1.07 -9.42
C LEU A 54 5.59 2.32 -9.49
N GLU A 55 4.88 2.53 -10.59
CA GLU A 55 3.94 3.63 -10.79
C GLU A 55 2.54 3.03 -10.97
N LYS A 56 1.61 3.36 -10.06
CA LYS A 56 0.26 2.82 -10.05
C LYS A 56 -0.75 3.93 -9.81
N ASN A 57 -1.92 3.76 -10.40
CA ASN A 57 -3.05 4.62 -10.16
C ASN A 57 -4.06 3.93 -9.25
N TYR A 58 -4.68 4.72 -8.37
CA TYR A 58 -5.69 4.26 -7.44
C TYR A 58 -6.89 5.20 -7.43
N ILE A 59 -8.02 4.64 -7.08
CA ILE A 59 -9.27 5.37 -6.90
C ILE A 59 -9.73 5.17 -5.46
N LEU A 60 -10.08 6.27 -4.80
CA LEU A 60 -10.74 6.29 -3.50
C LEU A 60 -12.15 6.83 -3.68
N ASP A 61 -13.14 5.97 -3.58
CA ASP A 61 -14.53 6.35 -3.42
C ASP A 61 -14.79 6.60 -1.94
N PHE A 62 -15.42 7.73 -1.59
CA PHE A 62 -15.64 8.08 -0.19
C PHE A 62 -16.98 8.78 0.05
N ASN A 63 -17.51 8.61 1.24
CA ASN A 63 -18.53 9.44 1.85
C ASN A 63 -18.13 9.79 3.29
N SER A 64 -19.01 10.42 4.06
CA SER A 64 -18.74 10.81 5.44
C SER A 64 -18.39 9.62 6.36
N ASN A 65 -18.90 8.44 6.06
CA ASN A 65 -18.90 7.27 6.97
C ASN A 65 -18.01 6.12 6.50
N SER A 66 -17.66 6.08 5.21
CA SER A 66 -16.93 4.96 4.63
C SER A 66 -16.11 5.35 3.42
N SER A 67 -15.13 4.53 3.10
CA SER A 67 -14.35 4.66 1.89
C SER A 67 -14.02 3.31 1.26
N TYR A 68 -13.78 3.33 -0.05
CA TYR A 68 -13.43 2.18 -0.85
C TYR A 68 -12.25 2.55 -1.74
N PHE A 69 -11.13 1.87 -1.55
CA PHE A 69 -9.88 2.14 -2.23
C PHE A 69 -9.49 0.94 -3.08
N GLU A 70 -9.21 1.17 -4.35
CA GLU A 70 -8.80 0.11 -5.27
C GLU A 70 -7.78 0.62 -6.29
N GLU A 71 -6.98 -0.29 -6.84
CA GLU A 71 -6.09 0.00 -7.96
C GLU A 71 -6.94 0.20 -9.22
N GLU A 72 -6.66 1.25 -9.98
CA GLU A 72 -7.32 1.49 -11.28
C GLU A 72 -6.86 0.41 -12.28
N GLU A 73 -7.82 -0.34 -12.81
CA GLU A 73 -7.52 -1.37 -13.81
C GLU A 73 -7.06 -0.72 -15.12
N VAL A 74 -5.80 -0.87 -15.44
CA VAL A 74 -5.25 -0.51 -16.75
C VAL A 74 -5.36 -1.73 -17.66
N LEU A 75 -6.13 -1.61 -18.73
CA LEU A 75 -6.18 -2.62 -19.77
C LEU A 75 -4.82 -2.63 -20.51
N GLU A 76 -3.88 -3.43 -20.03
CA GLU A 76 -2.62 -3.65 -20.73
C GLU A 76 -2.89 -4.48 -21.99
N ALA A 77 -2.72 -3.87 -23.16
CA ALA A 77 -2.72 -4.56 -24.44
C ALA A 77 -1.48 -5.48 -24.52
N GLY A 78 -1.65 -6.75 -24.16
CA GLY A 78 -0.80 -7.87 -24.57
C GLY A 78 0.64 -7.84 -24.07
N GLY A 79 0.88 -8.45 -22.91
CA GLY A 79 2.22 -8.79 -22.49
C GLY A 79 2.17 -9.84 -21.37
N GLY A 80 2.55 -11.08 -21.67
CA GLY A 80 2.44 -12.23 -20.78
C GLY A 80 2.95 -11.94 -19.37
N GLN A 81 2.07 -11.97 -18.41
CA GLN A 81 2.38 -12.01 -17.00
C GLN A 81 3.12 -13.31 -16.69
N GLY A 82 4.46 -13.24 -16.72
CA GLY A 82 5.28 -14.36 -16.26
C GLY A 82 4.96 -14.64 -14.78
N ARG A 83 4.71 -15.90 -14.45
CA ARG A 83 4.41 -16.41 -13.10
C ARG A 83 5.34 -15.89 -11.98
N GLY A 84 6.50 -15.32 -12.30
CA GLY A 84 7.44 -14.73 -11.35
C GLY A 84 7.11 -13.30 -10.92
N PHE A 85 6.32 -12.57 -11.70
CA PHE A 85 6.02 -11.16 -11.46
C PHE A 85 4.93 -10.97 -10.39
N ASN A 86 3.93 -11.85 -10.35
CA ASN A 86 2.87 -11.83 -9.33
C ASN A 86 3.41 -11.98 -7.89
N TRP A 87 4.50 -12.74 -7.71
CA TRP A 87 5.16 -12.87 -6.42
C TRP A 87 5.82 -11.55 -5.98
N MET A 88 6.50 -10.85 -6.89
CA MET A 88 7.15 -9.57 -6.58
C MET A 88 6.11 -8.49 -6.24
N GLN A 89 4.97 -8.47 -6.92
CA GLN A 89 3.85 -7.56 -6.63
C GLN A 89 3.25 -7.81 -5.24
N PHE A 90 3.13 -9.09 -4.84
CA PHE A 90 2.71 -9.46 -3.49
C PHE A 90 3.69 -8.99 -2.41
N MET A 91 5.00 -9.08 -2.67
CA MET A 91 6.05 -8.72 -1.71
C MET A 91 6.35 -7.23 -1.64
N THR A 92 6.15 -6.48 -2.72
CA THR A 92 6.51 -5.04 -2.79
C THR A 92 5.33 -4.12 -2.55
N GLY A 93 4.08 -4.63 -2.61
CA GLY A 93 2.87 -3.84 -2.42
C GLY A 93 2.16 -4.18 -1.10
N PRO A 94 2.31 -3.38 -0.03
CA PRO A 94 1.47 -3.55 1.17
C PRO A 94 -0.02 -3.34 0.84
N GLU A 95 -0.33 -2.88 -0.35
CA GLU A 95 -1.58 -2.24 -0.72
C GLU A 95 -2.34 -2.94 -1.87
N GLY A 96 -1.85 -4.09 -2.33
CA GLY A 96 -2.57 -4.85 -3.36
C GLY A 96 -3.95 -5.30 -2.89
N GLY A 97 -4.94 -5.16 -3.76
CA GLY A 97 -6.32 -5.56 -3.50
C GLY A 97 -7.27 -4.38 -3.33
N THR A 98 -8.46 -4.68 -2.86
CA THR A 98 -9.53 -3.71 -2.64
C THR A 98 -9.74 -3.51 -1.15
N LEU A 99 -9.66 -2.27 -0.69
CA LEU A 99 -9.79 -1.91 0.72
C LEU A 99 -11.06 -1.09 0.97
N HIS A 100 -11.95 -1.63 1.76
CA HIS A 100 -13.11 -0.91 2.31
C HIS A 100 -12.83 -0.53 3.77
N LYS A 101 -13.04 0.73 4.12
CA LYS A 101 -13.00 1.24 5.51
C LYS A 101 -14.38 1.72 5.92
N ASP A 102 -14.92 1.20 6.99
CA ASP A 102 -16.08 1.72 7.68
C ASP A 102 -15.58 2.57 8.86
N LEU A 103 -15.71 3.88 8.71
CA LEU A 103 -15.19 4.86 9.66
C LEU A 103 -16.07 4.98 10.91
N GLN A 104 -17.35 4.56 10.84
CA GLN A 104 -18.26 4.55 11.99
C GLN A 104 -17.98 3.39 12.92
N SER A 105 -17.85 2.19 12.36
CA SER A 105 -17.57 0.98 13.15
C SER A 105 -16.08 0.78 13.42
N ASN A 106 -15.21 1.59 12.84
CA ASN A 106 -13.74 1.43 12.88
C ASN A 106 -13.27 0.04 12.42
N ILE A 107 -13.90 -0.48 11.36
CA ILE A 107 -13.56 -1.78 10.78
C ILE A 107 -13.12 -1.59 9.33
N TYR A 108 -12.10 -2.31 8.93
CA TYR A 108 -11.76 -2.41 7.52
C TYR A 108 -11.95 -3.83 7.00
N THR A 109 -12.19 -3.95 5.70
CA THR A 109 -12.21 -5.20 4.97
C THR A 109 -11.32 -5.05 3.75
N ASN A 110 -10.22 -5.79 3.71
CA ASN A 110 -9.29 -5.79 2.59
C ASN A 110 -9.38 -7.13 1.85
N LYS A 111 -9.77 -7.07 0.58
CA LYS A 111 -9.80 -8.24 -0.31
C LYS A 111 -8.44 -8.40 -0.95
N LYS A 112 -7.75 -9.50 -0.68
CA LYS A 112 -6.46 -9.85 -1.28
C LYS A 112 -6.50 -11.24 -1.90
N GLU A 113 -5.80 -11.41 -3.00
CA GLU A 113 -5.56 -12.72 -3.59
C GLU A 113 -4.16 -13.20 -3.22
N LEU A 114 -4.07 -14.44 -2.74
CA LEU A 114 -2.82 -15.08 -2.39
C LEU A 114 -2.79 -16.51 -2.96
N PHE A 115 -1.91 -16.78 -3.90
CA PHE A 115 -1.77 -18.09 -4.58
C PHE A 115 -3.09 -18.63 -5.16
N GLY A 116 -3.85 -17.76 -5.84
CA GLY A 116 -5.13 -18.12 -6.47
C GLY A 116 -6.30 -18.28 -5.49
N LYS A 117 -6.10 -17.98 -4.21
CA LYS A 117 -7.16 -17.96 -3.19
C LYS A 117 -7.47 -16.55 -2.77
N VAL A 118 -8.75 -16.19 -2.73
CA VAL A 118 -9.21 -14.88 -2.30
C VAL A 118 -9.47 -14.89 -0.80
N PHE A 119 -8.87 -13.93 -0.11
CA PHE A 119 -9.04 -13.68 1.32
C PHE A 119 -9.72 -12.33 1.55
N LEU A 120 -10.55 -12.28 2.59
CA LEU A 120 -11.13 -11.06 3.14
C LEU A 120 -10.52 -10.83 4.51
N ILE A 121 -9.56 -9.93 4.56
CA ILE A 121 -8.91 -9.54 5.82
C ILE A 121 -9.82 -8.53 6.49
N LYS A 122 -10.48 -8.94 7.59
CA LYS A 122 -11.39 -8.08 8.35
C LYS A 122 -10.82 -7.86 9.74
N ASP A 123 -10.57 -6.60 10.06
CA ASP A 123 -9.98 -6.22 11.35
C ASP A 123 -10.35 -4.78 11.73
N SER A 124 -9.99 -4.36 12.93
CA SER A 124 -10.19 -3.00 13.40
C SER A 124 -9.19 -2.02 12.77
N ILE A 125 -9.65 -0.79 12.50
CA ILE A 125 -8.78 0.31 12.08
C ILE A 125 -8.01 0.80 13.31
N THR A 126 -6.71 0.57 13.34
CA THR A 126 -5.85 1.07 14.41
C THR A 126 -5.66 2.58 14.24
N PRO A 127 -6.02 3.41 15.25
CA PRO A 127 -5.81 4.85 15.18
C PRO A 127 -4.34 5.20 14.97
N THR A 128 -4.06 6.01 13.96
CA THR A 128 -2.72 6.51 13.70
C THR A 128 -2.46 7.76 14.54
N LYS A 129 -1.39 7.77 15.31
CA LYS A 129 -1.00 8.93 16.15
C LYS A 129 -0.22 9.94 15.31
N TRP A 130 -0.93 10.77 14.56
CA TRP A 130 -0.34 11.85 13.79
C TRP A 130 0.16 12.98 14.66
N VAL A 131 1.32 13.54 14.31
CA VAL A 131 1.88 14.76 14.90
C VAL A 131 1.71 15.89 13.88
N MET A 132 0.96 16.93 14.25
CA MET A 132 0.78 18.12 13.40
C MET A 132 2.01 19.01 13.49
N THR A 133 2.57 19.42 12.36
CA THR A 133 3.79 20.25 12.32
C THR A 133 3.50 21.74 12.18
N GLY A 134 2.27 22.12 11.84
CA GLY A 134 1.91 23.51 11.55
C GLY A 134 2.31 24.00 10.16
N GLU A 135 3.05 23.19 9.40
CA GLU A 135 3.40 23.52 8.01
C GLU A 135 2.19 23.40 7.08
N THR A 136 2.13 24.28 6.08
CA THR A 136 1.08 24.30 5.07
C THR A 136 1.69 24.38 3.68
N LYS A 137 0.99 23.80 2.70
CA LYS A 137 1.28 23.97 1.28
C LYS A 137 0.00 23.92 0.46
N GLN A 138 0.06 24.40 -0.77
CA GLN A 138 -1.06 24.27 -1.71
C GLN A 138 -0.87 23.01 -2.55
N ILE A 139 -1.93 22.17 -2.62
CA ILE A 139 -2.02 21.01 -3.51
C ILE A 139 -3.25 21.20 -4.42
N GLY A 140 -3.02 21.51 -5.69
CA GLY A 140 -4.08 21.93 -6.58
C GLY A 140 -4.75 23.20 -6.08
N ILE A 141 -6.07 23.12 -5.79
CA ILE A 141 -6.86 24.25 -5.27
C ILE A 141 -7.01 24.22 -3.74
N TYR A 142 -6.47 23.18 -3.06
CA TYR A 142 -6.67 22.96 -1.63
C TYR A 142 -5.49 23.45 -0.81
N ASN A 143 -5.78 24.05 0.35
CA ASN A 143 -4.78 24.29 1.37
C ASN A 143 -4.56 22.99 2.16
N ALA A 144 -3.35 22.46 2.10
CA ALA A 144 -2.98 21.22 2.78
C ALA A 144 -2.11 21.50 4.00
N TYR A 145 -2.35 20.76 5.06
CA TYR A 145 -1.64 20.80 6.34
C TYR A 145 -0.80 19.54 6.51
N LYS A 146 0.41 19.69 7.04
CA LYS A 146 1.35 18.60 7.24
C LYS A 146 1.13 17.91 8.58
N ALA A 147 1.08 16.59 8.53
CA ALA A 147 1.17 15.73 9.70
C ALA A 147 2.23 14.65 9.46
N THR A 148 2.91 14.22 10.52
CA THR A 148 3.95 13.19 10.43
C THR A 148 3.68 12.07 11.42
N ILE A 149 4.18 10.89 11.10
CA ILE A 149 4.27 9.77 12.01
C ILE A 149 5.58 9.04 11.79
N THR A 150 6.22 8.68 12.89
CA THR A 150 7.46 7.89 12.89
C THR A 150 7.13 6.44 13.24
N LYS A 151 7.59 5.51 12.42
CA LYS A 151 7.45 4.06 12.63
C LYS A 151 8.81 3.39 12.61
N GLU A 152 9.00 2.43 13.49
CA GLU A 152 10.13 1.51 13.40
C GLU A 152 9.76 0.39 12.43
N VAL A 153 10.57 0.17 11.43
CA VAL A 153 10.40 -0.89 10.41
C VAL A 153 11.60 -1.81 10.47
N GLU A 154 11.35 -3.09 10.54
CA GLU A 154 12.42 -4.08 10.41
C GLU A 154 12.91 -4.12 8.96
N GLU A 155 14.21 -3.91 8.75
CA GLU A 155 14.82 -4.19 7.45
C GLU A 155 14.79 -5.69 7.22
N GLN A 156 13.75 -6.19 6.57
CA GLN A 156 13.78 -7.54 6.03
C GLN A 156 14.81 -7.54 4.90
N ALA A 157 15.97 -8.07 5.19
CA ALA A 157 17.02 -8.33 4.20
C ALA A 157 16.53 -9.43 3.25
N PHE A 158 15.65 -9.09 2.30
CA PHE A 158 15.33 -9.96 1.17
C PHE A 158 16.56 -10.07 0.27
N SER A 159 17.52 -10.85 0.70
CA SER A 159 18.71 -11.19 -0.07
C SER A 159 18.36 -12.26 -1.12
N PHE A 160 17.66 -11.87 -2.18
CA PHE A 160 17.49 -12.73 -3.33
C PHE A 160 18.83 -12.95 -4.01
N GLY A 161 19.44 -14.12 -3.78
CA GLY A 161 20.47 -14.68 -4.64
C GLY A 161 21.93 -14.29 -4.36
N ARG A 162 22.25 -13.58 -3.31
CA ARG A 162 23.66 -13.51 -2.90
C ARG A 162 24.05 -14.84 -2.29
N ARG A 163 24.88 -15.60 -3.01
CA ARG A 163 25.66 -16.68 -2.43
C ARG A 163 26.34 -16.11 -1.20
N ARG A 164 26.13 -16.76 -0.05
CA ARG A 164 26.91 -16.57 1.14
C ARG A 164 28.37 -16.69 0.70
N ALA A 165 29.08 -15.60 0.53
CA ALA A 165 30.53 -15.64 0.52
C ALA A 165 30.90 -16.16 1.92
N GLU A 166 31.54 -17.32 1.99
CA GLU A 166 32.18 -17.76 3.22
C GLU A 166 33.10 -16.61 3.63
N PRO A 167 33.07 -16.19 4.91
CA PRO A 167 34.00 -15.16 5.37
C PRO A 167 35.41 -15.70 5.15
N ALA A 168 36.19 -14.98 4.36
CA ALA A 168 37.62 -15.21 4.30
C ALA A 168 38.15 -15.06 5.72
N ALA A 169 38.82 -16.09 6.23
CA ALA A 169 39.46 -16.08 7.53
C ALA A 169 40.48 -14.95 7.57
N GLY A 170 40.24 -13.91 8.39
CA GLY A 170 41.24 -12.90 8.70
C GLY A 170 40.82 -11.43 8.59
N SER A 171 39.60 -11.05 8.99
CA SER A 171 39.31 -9.66 9.27
C SER A 171 38.63 -9.54 10.63
N ASP A 172 39.37 -8.98 11.58
CA ASP A 172 38.87 -8.50 12.87
C ASP A 172 37.97 -7.27 12.63
N GLU A 173 36.72 -7.52 12.21
CA GLU A 173 35.66 -6.54 12.28
C GLU A 173 34.61 -7.01 13.28
N GLU A 174 34.36 -6.12 14.21
CA GLU A 174 33.45 -6.15 15.33
C GLU A 174 32.17 -6.97 15.04
N ASN A 175 32.00 -8.00 15.82
CA ASN A 175 31.03 -9.08 15.78
C ASN A 175 29.57 -8.57 15.76
N THR A 176 29.14 -7.98 14.66
CA THR A 176 27.71 -7.73 14.42
C THR A 176 27.07 -9.04 13.96
N ASN A 177 26.39 -9.67 14.90
CA ASN A 177 25.65 -10.91 14.68
C ASN A 177 24.68 -10.73 13.48
N PRO A 178 24.87 -11.42 12.33
CA PRO A 178 24.08 -11.18 11.11
C PRO A 178 22.64 -11.68 11.19
N ARG A 179 22.17 -12.06 12.38
CA ARG A 179 20.83 -12.62 12.62
C ARG A 179 19.83 -11.67 13.26
N LEU A 180 20.26 -10.49 13.70
CA LEU A 180 19.32 -9.51 14.23
C LEU A 180 18.73 -8.68 13.08
N PRO A 181 17.41 -8.60 12.95
CA PRO A 181 16.79 -7.69 11.98
C PRO A 181 17.23 -6.25 12.34
N LYS A 182 17.82 -5.56 11.37
CA LYS A 182 18.13 -4.14 11.56
C LYS A 182 16.81 -3.36 11.53
N THR A 183 16.46 -2.80 12.68
CA THR A 183 15.32 -1.88 12.77
C THR A 183 15.77 -0.50 12.30
N ARG A 184 15.01 0.10 11.41
CA ARG A 184 15.20 1.50 11.02
C ARG A 184 13.94 2.30 11.26
N THR A 185 14.13 3.54 11.61
CA THR A 185 13.05 4.51 11.78
C THR A 185 12.67 5.09 10.42
N VAL A 186 11.39 5.04 10.07
CA VAL A 186 10.84 5.64 8.85
C VAL A 186 9.83 6.70 9.26
N GLU A 187 10.04 7.90 8.76
CA GLU A 187 9.06 8.98 8.87
C GLU A 187 8.10 8.90 7.69
N THR A 188 6.81 8.91 7.98
CA THR A 188 5.75 9.05 6.97
C THR A 188 5.14 10.43 7.10
N ILE A 189 5.10 11.16 6.01
CA ILE A 189 4.55 12.51 5.91
C ILE A 189 3.20 12.44 5.22
N ALA A 190 2.18 13.03 5.83
CA ALA A 190 0.85 13.20 5.27
C ALA A 190 0.56 14.68 5.04
N TRP A 191 -0.05 15.01 3.90
CA TRP A 191 -0.65 16.31 3.64
C TRP A 191 -2.14 16.12 3.45
N PHE A 192 -2.93 16.74 4.30
CA PHE A 192 -4.38 16.61 4.30
C PHE A 192 -5.07 17.97 4.21
N THR A 193 -6.31 17.99 3.73
CA THR A 193 -7.12 19.21 3.67
C THR A 193 -8.42 19.09 4.44
N PRO A 194 -8.73 20.02 5.37
CA PRO A 194 -10.02 20.07 6.04
C PRO A 194 -11.18 20.51 5.11
N ASP A 195 -10.86 21.10 3.95
CA ASP A 195 -11.86 21.51 2.96
C ASP A 195 -12.69 20.31 2.47
N ILE A 196 -12.17 19.10 2.64
CA ILE A 196 -12.84 17.85 2.35
C ILE A 196 -12.98 17.08 3.68
N PRO A 197 -14.11 17.21 4.40
CA PRO A 197 -14.25 16.75 5.78
C PRO A 197 -14.49 15.23 5.87
N VAL A 198 -13.54 14.46 5.37
CA VAL A 198 -13.55 12.99 5.39
C VAL A 198 -12.25 12.50 6.02
N SER A 199 -12.33 11.79 7.14
CA SER A 199 -11.18 11.27 7.87
C SER A 199 -10.58 10.04 7.18
N SER A 200 -10.28 10.14 5.89
CA SER A 200 -9.78 9.04 5.06
C SER A 200 -8.64 9.49 4.15
N GLY A 201 -8.02 8.53 3.49
CA GLY A 201 -6.92 8.74 2.56
C GLY A 201 -6.57 7.44 1.82
N PRO A 202 -5.51 7.46 1.01
CA PRO A 202 -5.10 6.30 0.25
C PRO A 202 -4.69 5.17 1.19
N SER A 203 -4.95 3.92 0.77
CA SER A 203 -4.63 2.73 1.53
C SER A 203 -5.18 2.74 2.96
N MET A 204 -4.42 2.26 3.91
CA MET A 204 -4.77 2.26 5.34
C MET A 204 -4.66 3.62 6.02
N TYR A 205 -4.13 4.64 5.33
CA TYR A 205 -3.98 5.96 5.92
C TYR A 205 -5.33 6.66 6.13
N GLY A 206 -5.45 7.37 7.24
CA GLY A 206 -6.64 8.09 7.68
C GLY A 206 -6.47 8.63 9.08
N GLY A 207 -7.55 9.08 9.72
CA GLY A 207 -7.53 9.59 11.10
C GLY A 207 -7.12 11.05 11.23
N LEU A 208 -6.90 11.76 10.12
CA LEU A 208 -6.71 13.21 10.09
C LEU A 208 -8.06 13.94 9.90
N PRO A 209 -8.20 15.19 10.34
CA PRO A 209 -9.44 15.94 10.20
C PRO A 209 -9.63 16.48 8.78
N GLY A 210 -9.65 15.57 7.79
CA GLY A 210 -9.81 15.89 6.37
C GLY A 210 -9.21 14.80 5.48
N LEU A 211 -9.45 14.94 4.17
CA LEU A 211 -8.93 14.02 3.18
C LEU A 211 -7.41 14.15 3.03
N ILE A 212 -6.71 13.05 3.10
CA ILE A 212 -5.27 13.00 2.83
C ILE A 212 -5.05 13.11 1.32
N LEU A 213 -4.39 14.18 0.90
CA LEU A 213 -4.06 14.44 -0.50
C LEU A 213 -2.71 13.87 -0.91
N GLU A 214 -1.78 13.75 0.03
CA GLU A 214 -0.46 13.18 -0.25
C GLU A 214 0.04 12.39 0.95
N ILE A 215 0.63 11.24 0.68
CA ILE A 215 1.42 10.44 1.63
C ILE A 215 2.79 10.22 1.02
N SER A 216 3.81 10.42 1.81
CA SER A 216 5.20 10.16 1.40
C SER A 216 5.98 9.52 2.54
N ASP A 217 6.69 8.45 2.22
CA ASP A 217 7.73 7.88 3.06
C ASP A 217 9.08 7.89 2.30
N ASP A 218 10.09 7.19 2.80
CA ASP A 218 11.42 7.14 2.16
C ASP A 218 11.43 6.46 0.79
N LYS A 219 10.42 5.68 0.45
CA LYS A 219 10.38 4.87 -0.78
C LYS A 219 9.18 5.19 -1.65
N THR A 220 8.04 5.48 -1.06
CA THR A 220 6.77 5.59 -1.77
C THR A 220 6.16 6.96 -1.56
N SER A 221 5.69 7.55 -2.64
CA SER A 221 4.88 8.77 -2.61
C SER A 221 3.56 8.49 -3.33
N ILE A 222 2.46 8.85 -2.69
CA ILE A 222 1.09 8.71 -3.22
C ILE A 222 0.46 10.10 -3.22
N LEU A 223 0.15 10.61 -4.40
CA LEU A 223 -0.37 11.97 -4.59
C LEU A 223 -1.77 11.95 -5.19
N CYS A 224 -2.70 12.68 -4.60
CA CYS A 224 -4.02 12.96 -5.17
C CYS A 224 -3.89 13.92 -6.36
N ILE A 225 -4.28 13.45 -7.54
CA ILE A 225 -4.21 14.22 -8.79
C ILE A 225 -5.55 14.81 -9.20
N LYS A 226 -6.66 14.30 -8.65
CA LYS A 226 -8.01 14.77 -8.99
C LYS A 226 -8.99 14.38 -7.89
N VAL A 227 -9.92 15.29 -7.59
CA VAL A 227 -11.10 15.02 -6.75
C VAL A 227 -12.36 15.40 -7.50
N VAL A 228 -13.39 14.55 -7.43
CA VAL A 228 -14.70 14.78 -8.03
C VAL A 228 -15.75 14.60 -6.94
N PHE A 229 -16.54 15.63 -6.67
CA PHE A 229 -17.67 15.55 -5.75
C PHE A 229 -18.94 15.17 -6.48
N ASN A 230 -19.78 14.40 -5.82
CA ASN A 230 -21.10 14.00 -6.30
C ASN A 230 -21.09 13.59 -7.79
N PRO A 231 -20.22 12.63 -8.19
CA PRO A 231 -20.14 12.20 -9.57
C PRO A 231 -21.49 11.64 -10.03
N LYS A 232 -21.79 11.79 -11.34
CA LYS A 232 -23.05 11.29 -11.93
C LYS A 232 -23.19 9.77 -11.81
N ASP A 233 -22.06 9.07 -11.86
CA ASP A 233 -22.02 7.63 -11.68
C ASP A 233 -22.11 7.26 -10.21
N LYS A 234 -22.90 6.24 -9.88
CA LYS A 234 -23.06 5.77 -8.52
C LYS A 234 -21.72 5.29 -7.94
N ILE A 235 -21.33 5.88 -6.83
CA ILE A 235 -20.16 5.45 -6.07
C ILE A 235 -20.43 4.08 -5.42
N LYS A 236 -19.51 3.14 -5.56
CA LYS A 236 -19.59 1.81 -4.97
C LYS A 236 -18.79 1.76 -3.66
N ILE A 237 -19.42 2.14 -2.55
CA ILE A 237 -18.80 2.02 -1.23
C ILE A 237 -19.40 0.83 -0.50
N LYS A 238 -19.14 -0.39 -0.99
CA LYS A 238 -19.59 -1.63 -0.34
C LYS A 238 -18.39 -2.50 -0.02
N ALA A 239 -18.37 -3.04 1.21
CA ALA A 239 -17.37 -4.00 1.61
C ALA A 239 -17.38 -5.22 0.67
N PRO A 240 -16.22 -5.71 0.22
CA PRO A 240 -16.14 -6.93 -0.55
C PRO A 240 -16.64 -8.12 0.29
N SER A 241 -17.36 -9.06 -0.36
CA SER A 241 -18.02 -10.19 0.33
C SER A 241 -17.55 -11.56 -0.12
N LYS A 242 -16.80 -11.65 -1.22
CA LYS A 242 -16.33 -12.94 -1.76
C LYS A 242 -14.90 -13.23 -1.34
N GLY A 243 -14.69 -14.31 -0.57
CA GLY A 243 -13.38 -14.77 -0.11
C GLY A 243 -13.43 -15.41 1.27
N LYS A 244 -12.31 -16.02 1.69
CA LYS A 244 -12.17 -16.56 3.05
C LYS A 244 -11.93 -15.43 4.03
N VAL A 245 -12.81 -15.26 5.00
CA VAL A 245 -12.65 -14.25 6.06
C VAL A 245 -11.54 -14.69 7.01
N VAL A 246 -10.61 -13.79 7.27
CA VAL A 246 -9.48 -13.98 8.19
C VAL A 246 -9.15 -12.65 8.88
N THR A 247 -8.51 -12.72 10.03
CA THR A 247 -7.90 -11.54 10.68
C THR A 247 -6.59 -11.17 9.99
N LYS A 248 -6.05 -10.00 10.28
CA LYS A 248 -4.75 -9.55 9.77
C LYS A 248 -3.64 -10.54 10.17
N SER A 249 -3.59 -10.93 11.43
CA SER A 249 -2.57 -11.84 11.96
C SER A 249 -2.66 -13.25 11.35
N GLU A 250 -3.88 -13.77 11.13
CA GLU A 250 -4.06 -15.05 10.45
C GLU A 250 -3.60 -14.99 8.99
N PHE A 251 -3.89 -13.90 8.28
CA PHE A 251 -3.43 -13.72 6.92
C PHE A 251 -1.89 -13.64 6.84
N GLU A 252 -1.26 -12.87 7.72
CA GLU A 252 0.20 -12.75 7.79
C GLU A 252 0.86 -14.11 8.04
N LYS A 253 0.32 -14.91 8.95
CA LYS A 253 0.78 -16.29 9.20
C LYS A 253 0.63 -17.18 7.97
N ILE A 254 -0.54 -17.15 7.29
CA ILE A 254 -0.74 -17.92 6.06
C ILE A 254 0.26 -17.49 4.97
N ALA A 255 0.53 -16.20 4.85
CA ALA A 255 1.48 -15.67 3.88
C ALA A 255 2.92 -16.11 4.19
N GLU A 256 3.32 -16.07 5.45
CA GLU A 256 4.63 -16.53 5.92
C GLU A 256 4.83 -18.04 5.68
N ASP A 257 3.85 -18.86 6.06
CA ASP A 257 3.91 -20.31 5.85
C ASP A 257 4.05 -20.65 4.36
N LYS A 258 3.30 -19.96 3.50
CA LYS A 258 3.40 -20.12 2.05
C LYS A 258 4.74 -19.66 1.48
N ALA A 259 5.29 -18.59 2.02
CA ALA A 259 6.63 -18.13 1.64
C ALA A 259 7.70 -19.17 2.00
N LYS A 260 7.62 -19.78 3.17
CA LYS A 260 8.53 -20.87 3.59
C LYS A 260 8.40 -22.11 2.71
N GLU A 261 7.19 -22.58 2.44
CA GLU A 261 6.94 -23.71 1.53
C GLU A 261 7.57 -23.46 0.14
N MET A 262 7.39 -22.25 -0.40
CA MET A 262 8.00 -21.91 -1.69
C MET A 262 9.53 -21.90 -1.64
N GLN A 263 10.11 -21.37 -0.59
CA GLN A 263 11.57 -21.36 -0.41
C GLN A 263 12.14 -22.77 -0.37
N GLU A 264 11.51 -23.67 0.36
CA GLU A 264 11.90 -25.09 0.44
C GLU A 264 11.80 -25.79 -0.91
N MET A 265 10.72 -25.59 -1.66
CA MET A 265 10.57 -26.14 -3.03
C MET A 265 11.68 -25.65 -3.98
N TYR A 266 12.08 -24.39 -3.88
CA TYR A 266 13.17 -23.86 -4.72
C TYR A 266 14.54 -24.40 -4.32
N GLN A 267 14.78 -24.65 -3.05
CA GLN A 267 16.03 -25.26 -2.55
C GLN A 267 16.11 -26.73 -2.95
N GLY A 268 15.03 -27.49 -2.82
CA GLY A 268 14.97 -28.91 -3.22
C GLY A 268 15.25 -29.13 -4.72
N ARG A 269 14.72 -28.26 -5.59
CA ARG A 269 14.98 -28.30 -7.06
C ARG A 269 16.45 -28.01 -7.42
N ARG A 270 17.16 -27.21 -6.63
CA ARG A 270 18.59 -26.95 -6.84
C ARG A 270 19.49 -28.11 -6.41
N GLY A 271 19.12 -28.86 -5.35
CA GLY A 271 19.81 -30.03 -4.89
C GLY A 271 19.76 -31.22 -5.86
N GLY A 272 18.60 -31.48 -6.47
CA GLY A 272 18.41 -32.57 -7.43
C GLY A 272 19.19 -32.46 -8.73
N ARG A 273 19.49 -31.24 -9.20
CA ARG A 273 20.32 -31.06 -10.40
C ARG A 273 21.82 -31.32 -10.20
N ARG A 274 22.34 -31.29 -8.99
CA ARG A 274 23.75 -31.56 -8.70
C ARG A 274 24.07 -33.06 -8.63
N ASN A 275 23.12 -33.91 -8.29
CA ASN A 275 23.34 -35.35 -8.18
C ASN A 275 23.32 -36.06 -9.52
N ASN A 276 22.60 -35.58 -10.52
CA ASN A 276 22.56 -36.21 -11.86
C ASN A 276 23.80 -35.92 -12.73
N ALA A 277 24.64 -34.95 -12.35
CA ALA A 277 25.88 -34.66 -13.09
C ALA A 277 27.08 -35.52 -12.62
N ARG A 278 26.91 -36.33 -11.55
CA ARG A 278 27.98 -37.20 -10.99
C ARG A 278 27.88 -38.67 -11.37
N VAL A 279 26.90 -39.09 -12.13
CA VAL A 279 26.66 -40.51 -12.48
C VAL A 279 27.10 -40.86 -13.90
N ILE A 280 27.69 -39.93 -14.64
CA ILE A 280 28.28 -40.24 -15.97
C ILE A 280 29.79 -39.97 -15.87
N ARG A 281 30.50 -40.95 -15.35
CA ARG A 281 31.92 -41.25 -15.60
C ARG A 281 32.17 -42.72 -15.41
#